data_cc68ede96dc7c46fac38c1b086e61a5b
#
_entry.id   cc68ede96dc7c46fac38c1b086e61a5b
#
_cell.length_a   1.000
_cell.length_b   1.000
_cell.length_c   1.000
_cell.angle_alpha   90.00
_cell.angle_beta   90.00
_cell.angle_gamma   90.00
#
_symmetry.space_group_name_H-M   'P 1'
#
loop_
_entity.id
_entity.type
_entity.pdbx_description
1 polymer ?
#
loop_
_entity_poly.entity_id
_entity_poly.type
_entity_poly.pdbx_seq_one_letter_code
_entity_poly.pdbx_strand_id
1 'polypeptide(L)'
;MKFSKRIQAIQPSMTLAVDAKAKELQASGINVISFGAGEPDFNTPGKIKQAGISAIEQNATHYTPVGGIVKLKQAIVNKLERDNNLVYEKNQVLVSCGAKHSFFNLA
;
A
#
# COMPACT_ATOMS: atom_id res chain seq x y z
N MET A 1 -13.80 -20.68 21.04
CA MET A 1 -14.41 -19.67 20.15
C MET A 1 -14.73 -20.32 18.81
N LYS A 2 -15.95 -20.22 18.25
CA LYS A 2 -16.27 -20.81 16.93
C LYS A 2 -16.27 -19.68 15.89
N PHE A 3 -15.47 -19.83 14.84
CA PHE A 3 -15.48 -18.91 13.72
C PHE A 3 -16.73 -19.11 12.84
N SER A 4 -17.15 -18.09 12.12
CA SER A 4 -18.26 -18.20 11.16
C SER A 4 -17.93 -19.18 10.05
N LYS A 5 -18.95 -19.85 9.48
CA LYS A 5 -18.76 -20.79 8.35
C LYS A 5 -18.08 -20.12 7.15
N ARG A 6 -18.36 -18.81 6.92
CA ARG A 6 -17.76 -18.02 5.84
C ARG A 6 -16.24 -17.91 6.01
N ILE A 7 -15.74 -17.59 7.22
CA ILE A 7 -14.28 -17.48 7.46
C ILE A 7 -13.59 -18.83 7.35
N GLN A 8 -14.27 -19.92 7.79
CA GLN A 8 -13.72 -21.29 7.69
C GLN A 8 -13.60 -21.77 6.22
N ALA A 9 -14.38 -21.22 5.31
CA ALA A 9 -14.34 -21.58 3.89
C ALA A 9 -13.24 -20.81 3.10
N ILE A 10 -12.66 -19.75 3.69
CA ILE A 10 -11.61 -18.99 3.03
C ILE A 10 -10.30 -19.78 3.08
N GLN A 11 -9.75 -20.06 1.91
CA GLN A 11 -8.43 -20.70 1.78
C GLN A 11 -7.31 -19.67 1.99
N PRO A 12 -6.22 -20.04 2.67
CA PRO A 12 -5.03 -19.19 2.76
C PRO A 12 -4.48 -18.83 1.38
N SER A 13 -3.89 -17.64 1.27
CA SER A 13 -3.22 -17.23 0.03
C SER A 13 -2.00 -18.13 -0.22
N MET A 14 -1.99 -18.84 -1.35
CA MET A 14 -0.86 -19.68 -1.76
C MET A 14 0.43 -18.87 -1.93
N THR A 15 0.34 -17.66 -2.46
CA THR A 15 1.49 -16.75 -2.62
C THR A 15 2.13 -16.43 -1.27
N LEU A 16 1.32 -16.09 -0.26
CA LEU A 16 1.83 -15.81 1.08
C LEU A 16 2.42 -17.06 1.75
N ALA A 17 1.85 -18.25 1.52
CA ALA A 17 2.37 -19.51 2.04
C ALA A 17 3.74 -19.84 1.45
N VAL A 18 3.92 -19.64 0.14
CA VAL A 18 5.22 -19.85 -0.54
C VAL A 18 6.27 -18.87 -0.03
N ASP A 19 5.94 -17.60 0.12
CA ASP A 19 6.86 -16.57 0.65
C ASP A 19 7.25 -16.87 2.11
N ALA A 20 6.29 -17.24 2.96
CA ALA A 20 6.55 -17.63 4.34
C ALA A 20 7.48 -18.85 4.43
N LYS A 21 7.28 -19.86 3.55
CA LYS A 21 8.14 -21.05 3.52
C LYS A 21 9.56 -20.72 3.06
N ALA A 22 9.71 -19.84 2.07
CA ALA A 22 11.03 -19.40 1.63
C ALA A 22 11.79 -18.67 2.76
N LYS A 23 11.11 -17.77 3.48
CA LYS A 23 11.69 -17.07 4.65
C LYS A 23 12.08 -18.01 5.80
N GLU A 24 11.25 -19.02 6.08
CA GLU A 24 11.55 -20.06 7.08
C GLU A 24 12.83 -20.83 6.73
N LEU A 25 12.96 -21.25 5.47
CA LEU A 25 14.14 -21.96 4.99
C LEU A 25 15.40 -21.09 5.04
N GLN A 26 15.30 -19.82 4.64
CA GLN A 26 16.40 -18.85 4.75
C GLN A 26 16.83 -18.64 6.22
N ALA A 27 15.87 -18.52 7.14
CA ALA A 27 16.15 -18.40 8.57
C ALA A 27 16.83 -19.65 9.15
N SER A 28 16.61 -20.82 8.54
CA SER A 28 17.28 -22.08 8.87
C SER A 28 18.68 -22.23 8.24
N GLY A 29 19.18 -21.19 7.58
CA GLY A 29 20.51 -21.19 6.94
C GLY A 29 20.54 -21.82 5.55
N ILE A 30 19.40 -22.17 4.97
CA ILE A 30 19.33 -22.73 3.61
C ILE A 30 19.33 -21.58 2.61
N ASN A 31 20.22 -21.62 1.63
CA ASN A 31 20.26 -20.63 0.55
C ASN A 31 19.10 -20.84 -0.42
N VAL A 32 18.04 -20.04 -0.27
CA VAL A 32 16.84 -20.09 -1.10
C VAL A 32 16.68 -18.77 -1.84
N ILE A 33 16.53 -18.85 -3.16
CA ILE A 33 16.14 -17.72 -4.01
C ILE A 33 14.61 -17.76 -4.16
N SER A 34 13.93 -16.75 -3.62
CA SER A 34 12.47 -16.70 -3.68
C SER A 34 11.99 -15.94 -4.91
N PHE A 35 11.07 -16.57 -5.66
CA PHE A 35 10.30 -15.95 -6.74
C PHE A 35 8.80 -15.85 -6.39
N GLY A 36 8.44 -15.98 -5.10
CA GLY A 36 7.06 -16.06 -4.64
C GLY A 36 6.31 -14.74 -4.65
N ALA A 37 6.99 -13.64 -4.37
CA ALA A 37 6.41 -12.31 -4.39
C ALA A 37 7.40 -11.32 -5.03
N GLY A 38 6.86 -10.40 -5.84
CA GLY A 38 7.65 -9.32 -6.43
C GLY A 38 7.45 -8.03 -5.65
N GLU A 39 8.55 -7.37 -5.28
CA GLU A 39 8.56 -6.02 -4.74
C GLU A 39 9.74 -5.24 -5.32
N PRO A 40 9.68 -3.90 -5.35
CA PRO A 40 10.83 -3.11 -5.75
C PRO A 40 12.03 -3.39 -4.83
N ASP A 41 13.18 -3.69 -5.43
CA ASP A 41 14.44 -3.95 -4.72
C ASP A 41 15.12 -2.66 -4.22
N PHE A 42 14.72 -1.51 -4.74
CA PHE A 42 15.19 -0.21 -4.28
C PHE A 42 14.50 0.23 -2.99
N ASN A 43 15.28 0.78 -2.08
CA ASN A 43 14.74 1.41 -0.89
C ASN A 43 13.91 2.66 -1.25
N THR A 44 12.96 3.01 -0.39
CA THR A 44 12.21 4.27 -0.49
C THR A 44 13.16 5.46 -0.64
N PRO A 45 12.97 6.33 -1.65
CA PRO A 45 13.84 7.49 -1.87
C PRO A 45 14.00 8.38 -0.64
N GLY A 46 15.21 8.91 -0.43
CA GLY A 46 15.55 9.67 0.78
C GLY A 46 14.60 10.83 1.08
N LYS A 47 14.20 11.59 0.06
CA LYS A 47 13.23 12.69 0.21
C LYS A 47 11.88 12.24 0.73
N ILE A 48 11.41 11.06 0.31
CA ILE A 48 10.13 10.49 0.76
C ILE A 48 10.24 10.04 2.21
N LYS A 49 11.37 9.36 2.58
CA LYS A 49 11.63 8.99 3.98
C LYS A 49 11.64 10.21 4.89
N GLN A 50 12.37 11.26 4.49
CA GLN A 50 12.48 12.47 5.28
C GLN A 50 11.13 13.18 5.45
N ALA A 51 10.29 13.21 4.40
CA ALA A 51 8.94 13.76 4.49
C ALA A 51 8.07 12.96 5.48
N GLY A 52 8.20 11.64 5.51
CA GLY A 52 7.49 10.80 6.48
C GLY A 52 7.94 11.05 7.93
N ILE A 53 9.26 11.13 8.17
CA ILE A 53 9.83 11.46 9.48
C ILE A 53 9.31 12.83 9.94
N SER A 54 9.43 13.84 9.08
CA SER A 54 8.96 15.20 9.39
C SER A 54 7.46 15.26 9.69
N ALA A 55 6.63 14.48 9.00
CA ALA A 55 5.20 14.42 9.27
C ALA A 55 4.91 13.85 10.68
N ILE A 56 5.66 12.84 11.11
CA ILE A 56 5.54 12.27 12.46
C ILE A 56 5.96 13.30 13.52
N GLU A 57 7.12 13.94 13.33
CA GLU A 57 7.64 14.99 14.23
C GLU A 57 6.70 16.19 14.37
N GLN A 58 5.97 16.52 13.30
CA GLN A 58 4.94 17.58 13.28
C GLN A 58 3.58 17.11 13.79
N ASN A 59 3.48 15.90 14.36
CA ASN A 59 2.25 15.31 14.86
C ASN A 59 1.11 15.21 13.81
N ALA A 60 1.45 15.03 12.53
CA ALA A 60 0.47 14.75 11.47
C ALA A 60 -0.05 13.30 11.55
N THR A 61 -0.50 12.89 12.74
CA THR A 61 -0.87 11.52 13.10
C THR A 61 -2.33 11.39 13.54
N HIS A 62 -3.11 12.45 13.39
CA HIS A 62 -4.53 12.48 13.72
C HIS A 62 -5.42 12.01 12.55
N TYR A 63 -6.70 11.79 12.83
CA TYR A 63 -7.68 11.45 11.79
C TYR A 63 -7.73 12.49 10.68
N THR A 64 -7.89 12.01 9.47
CA THR A 64 -7.98 12.82 8.26
C THR A 64 -9.33 12.58 7.55
N PRO A 65 -9.73 13.44 6.61
CA PRO A 65 -10.90 13.15 5.78
C PRO A 65 -10.79 11.79 5.08
N VAL A 66 -11.89 11.03 5.04
CA VAL A 66 -11.95 9.67 4.48
C VAL A 66 -11.42 9.58 3.05
N GLY A 67 -11.68 10.61 2.23
CA GLY A 67 -11.21 10.65 0.86
C GLY A 67 -9.76 11.15 0.69
N GLY A 68 -9.02 11.36 1.77
CA GLY A 68 -7.64 11.88 1.77
C GLY A 68 -7.53 13.37 2.05
N ILE A 69 -6.34 13.79 2.50
CA ILE A 69 -6.06 15.20 2.84
C ILE A 69 -6.02 16.08 1.59
N VAL A 70 -6.49 17.33 1.73
CA VAL A 70 -6.60 18.28 0.61
C VAL A 70 -5.25 18.51 -0.08
N LYS A 71 -4.16 18.60 0.69
CA LYS A 71 -2.80 18.78 0.14
C LYS A 71 -2.39 17.64 -0.80
N LEU A 72 -2.69 16.38 -0.40
CA LEU A 72 -2.37 15.22 -1.23
C LEU A 72 -3.24 15.20 -2.51
N LYS A 73 -4.54 15.46 -2.39
CA LYS A 73 -5.43 15.56 -3.55
C LYS A 73 -4.97 16.63 -4.54
N GLN A 74 -4.55 17.80 -4.04
CA GLN A 74 -4.01 18.86 -4.91
C GLN A 74 -2.71 18.40 -5.59
N ALA A 75 -1.81 17.75 -4.89
CA ALA A 75 -0.58 17.23 -5.47
C ALA A 75 -0.86 16.17 -6.55
N ILE A 76 -1.87 15.32 -6.35
CA ILE A 76 -2.31 14.34 -7.36
C ILE A 76 -2.85 15.03 -8.61
N VAL A 77 -3.74 16.01 -8.45
CA VAL A 77 -4.30 16.78 -9.58
C VAL A 77 -3.19 17.46 -10.37
N ASN A 78 -2.28 18.16 -9.68
CA ASN A 78 -1.16 18.84 -10.33
C ASN A 78 -0.23 17.84 -11.07
N LYS A 79 -0.01 16.66 -10.50
CA LYS A 79 0.78 15.60 -11.13
C LYS A 79 0.10 15.06 -12.40
N LEU A 80 -1.20 14.81 -12.35
CA LEU A 80 -1.96 14.29 -13.48
C LEU A 80 -1.99 15.31 -14.64
N GLU A 81 -2.13 16.59 -14.33
CA GLU A 81 -2.05 17.66 -15.33
C GLU A 81 -0.66 17.75 -15.96
N ARG A 82 0.39 17.86 -15.12
CA ARG A 82 1.78 18.06 -15.58
C ARG A 82 2.32 16.87 -16.38
N ASP A 83 2.08 15.64 -15.90
CA ASP A 83 2.76 14.43 -16.41
C ASP A 83 1.89 13.64 -17.41
N ASN A 84 0.57 13.81 -17.34
CA ASN A 84 -0.37 13.00 -18.10
C ASN A 84 -1.32 13.82 -18.99
N ASN A 85 -1.27 15.15 -18.92
CA ASN A 85 -2.21 16.09 -19.58
C ASN A 85 -3.69 15.79 -19.23
N LEU A 86 -3.95 15.36 -17.99
CA LEU A 86 -5.28 15.07 -17.49
C LEU A 86 -5.68 16.11 -16.46
N VAL A 87 -6.78 16.81 -16.72
CA VAL A 87 -7.30 17.87 -15.84
C VAL A 87 -8.42 17.28 -14.98
N TYR A 88 -8.22 17.32 -13.67
CA TYR A 88 -9.20 16.88 -12.67
C TYR A 88 -9.35 17.92 -11.57
N GLU A 89 -10.49 17.85 -10.87
CA GLU A 89 -10.72 18.60 -9.65
C GLU A 89 -10.45 17.71 -8.42
N LYS A 90 -10.17 18.33 -7.28
CA LYS A 90 -9.90 17.62 -6.00
C LYS A 90 -11.06 16.72 -5.54
N ASN A 91 -12.30 17.07 -5.86
CA ASN A 91 -13.48 16.28 -5.54
C ASN A 91 -13.60 15.00 -6.38
N GLN A 92 -12.88 14.91 -7.50
CA GLN A 92 -12.79 13.73 -8.36
C GLN A 92 -11.67 12.77 -7.94
N VAL A 93 -10.95 13.07 -6.85
CA VAL A 93 -9.85 12.26 -6.34
C VAL A 93 -10.23 11.61 -5.02
N LEU A 94 -10.11 10.28 -4.96
CA LEU A 94 -10.23 9.47 -3.76
C LEU A 94 -8.88 8.80 -3.46
N VAL A 95 -8.36 9.00 -2.25
CA VAL A 95 -7.14 8.34 -1.80
C VAL A 95 -7.52 7.09 -0.99
N SER A 96 -6.97 5.96 -1.39
CA SER A 96 -7.25 4.64 -0.79
C SER A 96 -6.02 4.02 -0.16
N CYS A 97 -6.22 3.04 0.73
CA CYS A 97 -5.15 2.26 1.37
C CYS A 97 -4.60 1.18 0.41
N GLY A 98 -4.00 1.62 -0.70
CA GLY A 98 -3.42 0.76 -1.72
C GLY A 98 -4.38 0.39 -2.85
N ALA A 99 -3.83 -0.18 -3.93
CA ALA A 99 -4.54 -0.46 -5.17
C ALA A 99 -5.71 -1.46 -5.01
N LYS A 100 -5.55 -2.47 -4.17
CA LYS A 100 -6.64 -3.43 -3.89
C LYS A 100 -7.87 -2.76 -3.28
N HIS A 101 -7.65 -1.79 -2.38
CA HIS A 101 -8.75 -1.02 -1.79
C HIS A 101 -9.41 -0.11 -2.83
N SER A 102 -8.63 0.53 -3.70
CA SER A 102 -9.19 1.31 -4.81
C SER A 102 -10.05 0.46 -5.73
N PHE A 103 -9.58 -0.73 -6.11
CA PHE A 103 -10.33 -1.66 -6.94
C PHE A 103 -11.63 -2.13 -6.26
N PHE A 104 -11.55 -2.49 -4.98
CA PHE A 104 -12.73 -2.92 -4.21
C PHE A 104 -13.80 -1.83 -4.10
N ASN A 105 -13.40 -0.56 -4.01
CA ASN A 105 -14.34 0.56 -3.95
C ASN A 105 -15.04 0.85 -5.30
N LEU A 106 -14.49 0.35 -6.41
CA LEU A 106 -15.03 0.56 -7.76
C LEU A 106 -15.87 -0.63 -8.25
N ALA A 107 -15.70 -1.83 -7.67
CA ALA A 107 -16.40 -3.05 -8.05
C ALA A 107 -17.72 -3.23 -7.29
#